data_191edc11d066e9c216f1924c5439b1bb
#
_entry.id   191edc11d066e9c216f1924c5439b1bb
#
_cell.length_a   1.000
_cell.length_b   1.000
_cell.length_c   1.000
_cell.angle_alpha   90.00
_cell.angle_beta   90.00
_cell.angle_gamma   90.00
#
_symmetry.space_group_name_H-M   'P 1'
#
loop_
_entity.id
_entity.type
_entity.pdbx_description
1 polymer ?
#
loop_
_entity_poly.entity_id
_entity_poly.type
_entity_poly.pdbx_seq_one_letter_code
_entity_poly.pdbx_strand_id
1 'polypeptide(L)'
;SSTYFTENKRPFHNFGNSLVRKSINSLFKSDVKDIMTGLRAFSYGFVKTFPVISKGFEIETEMTIHAIDKNMFIKNVVVDYRDRVEGSVSKLNTFSDGFKVIKTIIRLFKDYKPLRFFTTIALVLFVLALIFFVPVMGTYVNTGLVPNFPTLIVCGFVVIAALQCFFTGLTLSTIVAKNRQDFEFKRITVEEDLKDKLNK
;
A
#
# COMPACT_ATOMS: atom_id res chain seq x y z
N SER A 1 9.88 5.36 -18.18
CA SER A 1 8.68 4.53 -18.32
C SER A 1 8.11 4.67 -19.72
N SER A 2 7.80 3.57 -20.36
CA SER A 2 7.10 3.57 -21.64
C SER A 2 5.70 4.12 -21.45
N THR A 3 5.29 5.08 -22.27
CA THR A 3 3.89 5.53 -22.32
C THR A 3 3.07 4.50 -23.08
N TYR A 4 2.46 3.58 -22.37
CA TYR A 4 1.51 2.58 -22.87
C TYR A 4 0.15 3.20 -23.30
N PHE A 5 0.08 4.49 -23.58
CA PHE A 5 -1.20 5.18 -23.58
C PHE A 5 -1.97 5.14 -24.89
N THR A 6 -1.42 4.61 -26.00
CA THR A 6 -2.10 4.81 -27.27
C THR A 6 -2.69 3.58 -27.96
N GLU A 7 -2.31 2.34 -27.68
CA GLU A 7 -2.76 1.24 -28.57
C GLU A 7 -3.19 -0.09 -27.95
N ASN A 8 -3.13 -0.33 -26.66
CA ASN A 8 -3.64 -1.59 -26.13
C ASN A 8 -5.10 -1.48 -25.68
N LYS A 9 -6.01 -1.80 -26.60
CA LYS A 9 -7.47 -1.89 -26.41
C LYS A 9 -7.92 -3.05 -25.49
N ARG A 10 -7.21 -3.29 -24.38
CA ARG A 10 -7.64 -4.26 -23.35
C ARG A 10 -8.14 -3.50 -22.12
N PRO A 11 -9.47 -3.25 -22.00
CA PRO A 11 -10.04 -2.34 -21.00
C PRO A 11 -9.72 -2.75 -19.55
N PHE A 12 -9.60 -4.04 -19.26
CA PHE A 12 -9.40 -4.54 -17.91
C PHE A 12 -7.94 -4.51 -17.42
N HIS A 13 -6.96 -4.66 -18.31
CA HIS A 13 -5.54 -4.56 -17.93
C HIS A 13 -5.17 -3.12 -17.55
N ASN A 14 -5.68 -2.16 -18.29
CA ASN A 14 -5.47 -0.74 -18.03
C ASN A 14 -6.18 -0.30 -16.73
N PHE A 15 -7.31 -0.90 -16.40
CA PHE A 15 -8.04 -0.61 -15.16
C PHE A 15 -7.24 -1.04 -13.92
N GLY A 16 -6.69 -2.26 -13.89
CA GLY A 16 -5.87 -2.75 -12.77
C GLY A 16 -4.63 -1.89 -12.54
N ASN A 17 -3.85 -1.60 -13.58
CA ASN A 17 -2.68 -0.74 -13.48
C ASN A 17 -3.05 0.70 -13.06
N SER A 18 -4.14 1.24 -13.60
CA SER A 18 -4.63 2.57 -13.22
C SER A 18 -5.07 2.64 -11.76
N LEU A 19 -5.73 1.58 -11.27
CA LEU A 19 -6.17 1.49 -9.88
C LEU A 19 -4.98 1.42 -8.92
N VAL A 20 -3.99 0.55 -9.18
CA VAL A 20 -2.75 0.45 -8.37
C VAL A 20 -2.00 1.77 -8.40
N ARG A 21 -1.82 2.37 -9.57
CA ARG A 21 -1.14 3.66 -9.74
C ARG A 21 -1.83 4.77 -8.96
N LYS A 22 -3.16 4.92 -9.09
CA LYS A 22 -3.93 5.92 -8.34
C LYS A 22 -3.82 5.71 -6.83
N SER A 23 -3.89 4.45 -6.39
CA SER A 23 -3.76 4.11 -4.97
C SER A 23 -2.37 4.47 -4.43
N ILE A 24 -1.31 4.11 -5.14
CA ILE A 24 0.07 4.43 -4.74
C ILE A 24 0.29 5.94 -4.75
N ASN A 25 -0.10 6.64 -5.82
CA ASN A 25 0.08 8.08 -5.91
C ASN A 25 -0.71 8.82 -4.80
N SER A 26 -1.92 8.37 -4.47
CA SER A 26 -2.71 8.91 -3.35
C SER A 26 -2.09 8.62 -1.99
N LEU A 27 -1.62 7.38 -1.75
CA LEU A 27 -1.05 6.97 -0.46
C LEU A 27 0.29 7.65 -0.17
N PHE A 28 1.12 7.81 -1.20
CA PHE A 28 2.49 8.29 -1.07
C PHE A 28 2.69 9.73 -1.57
N LYS A 29 1.65 10.38 -2.12
CA LYS A 29 1.72 11.70 -2.74
C LYS A 29 2.82 11.78 -3.81
N SER A 30 2.93 10.72 -4.63
CA SER A 30 3.90 10.59 -5.72
C SER A 30 3.23 10.80 -7.08
N ASP A 31 4.02 11.08 -8.12
CA ASP A 31 3.56 11.19 -9.51
C ASP A 31 4.23 10.13 -10.37
N VAL A 32 4.07 8.86 -10.01
CA VAL A 32 4.56 7.75 -10.82
C VAL A 32 3.60 7.49 -11.96
N LYS A 33 4.14 7.51 -13.19
CA LYS A 33 3.33 7.37 -14.41
C LYS A 33 3.05 5.91 -14.77
N ASP A 34 4.02 5.02 -14.54
CA ASP A 34 3.88 3.59 -14.77
C ASP A 34 4.59 2.78 -13.68
N ILE A 35 3.87 1.80 -13.12
CA ILE A 35 4.34 0.96 -12.01
C ILE A 35 4.76 -0.41 -12.50
N MET A 36 4.17 -0.89 -13.59
CA MET A 36 4.36 -2.24 -14.12
C MET A 36 5.31 -2.28 -15.33
N THR A 37 6.18 -1.28 -15.51
CA THR A 37 7.18 -1.29 -16.59
C THR A 37 8.33 -2.23 -16.25
N GLY A 38 8.71 -3.07 -17.21
CA GLY A 38 9.86 -3.98 -17.10
C GLY A 38 11.20 -3.33 -17.41
N LEU A 39 11.23 -2.20 -18.16
CA LEU A 39 12.48 -1.51 -18.50
C LEU A 39 12.84 -0.52 -17.39
N ARG A 40 13.89 -0.82 -16.64
CA ARG A 40 14.33 -0.02 -15.50
C ARG A 40 15.85 0.05 -15.42
N ALA A 41 16.37 1.19 -15.04
CA ALA A 41 17.77 1.38 -14.66
C ALA A 41 17.85 1.75 -13.17
N PHE A 42 18.82 1.20 -12.48
CA PHE A 42 18.98 1.37 -11.04
C PHE A 42 20.36 1.93 -10.71
N SER A 43 20.42 2.79 -9.69
CA SER A 43 21.68 3.20 -9.10
C SER A 43 22.30 2.07 -8.27
N TYR A 44 23.60 2.12 -8.05
CA TYR A 44 24.32 1.17 -7.18
C TYR A 44 23.71 1.14 -5.78
N GLY A 45 23.45 2.32 -5.19
CA GLY A 45 22.86 2.44 -3.88
C GLY A 45 21.50 1.75 -3.78
N PHE A 46 20.63 1.90 -4.80
CA PHE A 46 19.35 1.20 -4.85
C PHE A 46 19.54 -0.32 -4.85
N VAL A 47 20.38 -0.85 -5.73
CA VAL A 47 20.60 -2.32 -5.86
C VAL A 47 21.16 -2.93 -4.58
N LYS A 48 22.03 -2.21 -3.87
CA LYS A 48 22.65 -2.69 -2.62
C LYS A 48 21.73 -2.60 -1.40
N THR A 49 20.72 -1.73 -1.44
CA THR A 49 19.80 -1.50 -0.31
C THR A 49 18.42 -2.10 -0.50
N PHE A 50 18.05 -2.48 -1.72
CA PHE A 50 16.74 -3.05 -2.01
C PHE A 50 16.65 -4.52 -1.57
N PRO A 51 15.78 -4.86 -0.61
CA PRO A 51 15.51 -6.25 -0.23
C PRO A 51 14.56 -6.88 -1.23
N VAL A 52 14.97 -7.93 -1.93
CA VAL A 52 14.09 -8.68 -2.83
C VAL A 52 13.26 -9.66 -1.99
N ILE A 53 11.99 -9.34 -1.75
CA ILE A 53 11.08 -10.17 -0.95
C ILE A 53 10.02 -10.84 -1.82
N SER A 54 9.51 -10.15 -2.84
CA SER A 54 8.45 -10.64 -3.71
C SER A 54 8.97 -11.59 -4.79
N LYS A 55 8.13 -12.57 -5.13
CA LYS A 55 8.37 -13.51 -6.24
C LYS A 55 7.40 -13.18 -7.38
N GLY A 56 7.90 -13.04 -8.61
CA GLY A 56 7.10 -12.81 -9.81
C GLY A 56 6.79 -11.33 -10.10
N PHE A 57 5.65 -11.04 -10.73
CA PHE A 57 5.28 -9.70 -11.21
C PHE A 57 5.08 -8.64 -10.11
N GLU A 58 4.98 -9.03 -8.85
CA GLU A 58 4.84 -8.09 -7.73
C GLU A 58 6.14 -7.30 -7.48
N ILE A 59 7.29 -7.79 -7.95
CA ILE A 59 8.60 -7.17 -7.73
C ILE A 59 8.68 -5.76 -8.34
N GLU A 60 8.05 -5.53 -9.49
CA GLU A 60 8.06 -4.21 -10.15
C GLU A 60 7.34 -3.17 -9.29
N THR A 61 6.22 -3.56 -8.69
CA THR A 61 5.46 -2.74 -7.76
C THR A 61 6.24 -2.51 -6.47
N GLU A 62 6.88 -3.56 -5.93
CA GLU A 62 7.68 -3.47 -4.71
C GLU A 62 8.88 -2.52 -4.88
N MET A 63 9.62 -2.62 -5.98
CA MET A 63 10.73 -1.71 -6.30
C MET A 63 10.26 -0.24 -6.35
N THR A 64 9.12 0.01 -6.99
CA THR A 64 8.58 1.36 -7.10
C THR A 64 8.19 1.92 -5.73
N ILE A 65 7.50 1.12 -4.92
CA ILE A 65 7.04 1.53 -3.59
C ILE A 65 8.24 1.72 -2.66
N HIS A 66 9.23 0.82 -2.71
CA HIS A 66 10.45 0.97 -1.93
C HIS A 66 11.15 2.30 -2.24
N ALA A 67 11.33 2.63 -3.52
CA ALA A 67 11.94 3.88 -3.92
C ALA A 67 11.15 5.10 -3.40
N ILE A 68 9.82 5.08 -3.48
CA ILE A 68 8.96 6.17 -3.00
C ILE A 68 9.00 6.26 -1.47
N ASP A 69 8.87 5.13 -0.76
CA ASP A 69 8.85 5.10 0.71
C ASP A 69 10.16 5.57 1.31
N LYS A 70 11.27 5.31 0.63
CA LYS A 70 12.62 5.72 1.03
C LYS A 70 13.07 7.05 0.43
N ASN A 71 12.15 7.83 -0.14
CA ASN A 71 12.42 9.14 -0.77
C ASN A 71 13.57 9.10 -1.81
N MET A 72 13.72 7.97 -2.52
CA MET A 72 14.70 7.87 -3.58
C MET A 72 14.19 8.58 -4.85
N PHE A 73 15.10 9.19 -5.59
CA PHE A 73 14.77 9.89 -6.82
C PHE A 73 14.32 8.92 -7.91
N ILE A 74 13.13 9.15 -8.46
CA ILE A 74 12.57 8.38 -9.57
C ILE A 74 12.43 9.31 -10.78
N LYS A 75 13.08 8.96 -11.89
CA LYS A 75 12.92 9.66 -13.16
C LYS A 75 12.17 8.79 -14.16
N ASN A 76 11.07 9.30 -14.68
CA ASN A 76 10.35 8.68 -15.77
C ASN A 76 10.95 9.14 -17.10
N VAL A 77 11.36 8.20 -17.96
CA VAL A 77 11.88 8.48 -19.30
C VAL A 77 10.93 7.85 -20.31
N VAL A 78 10.51 8.63 -21.29
CA VAL A 78 9.69 8.14 -22.40
C VAL A 78 10.61 7.42 -23.37
N VAL A 79 10.27 6.19 -23.72
CA VAL A 79 11.01 5.37 -24.70
C VAL A 79 10.04 4.85 -25.75
N ASP A 80 10.55 4.66 -26.98
CA ASP A 80 9.77 4.07 -28.04
C ASP A 80 9.49 2.60 -27.74
N TYR A 81 8.26 2.19 -27.91
CA TYR A 81 7.81 0.82 -27.70
C TYR A 81 7.51 0.16 -29.04
N ARG A 82 8.08 -1.03 -29.24
CA ARG A 82 7.71 -1.90 -30.37
C ARG A 82 6.76 -2.96 -29.88
N ASP A 83 5.66 -3.17 -30.62
CA ASP A 83 4.70 -4.21 -30.30
C ASP A 83 5.34 -5.60 -30.33
N ARG A 84 4.77 -6.48 -29.53
CA ARG A 84 5.19 -7.89 -29.49
C ARG A 84 4.89 -8.54 -30.83
N VAL A 85 5.76 -9.47 -31.22
CA VAL A 85 5.57 -10.31 -32.42
C VAL A 85 4.21 -10.99 -32.35
N GLU A 86 3.47 -11.01 -33.46
CA GLU A 86 2.18 -11.68 -33.59
C GLU A 86 2.27 -13.15 -33.11
N GLY A 87 1.33 -13.55 -32.23
CA GLY A 87 1.30 -14.90 -31.61
C GLY A 87 1.66 -14.94 -30.11
N SER A 88 2.13 -13.85 -29.51
CA SER A 88 2.39 -13.79 -28.07
C SER A 88 1.11 -13.61 -27.27
N VAL A 89 0.59 -14.69 -26.65
CA VAL A 89 -0.62 -14.66 -25.82
C VAL A 89 -0.29 -14.20 -24.40
N SER A 90 -0.99 -13.18 -23.91
CA SER A 90 -0.91 -12.76 -22.51
C SER A 90 -1.59 -13.81 -21.61
N LYS A 91 -0.86 -14.34 -20.61
CA LYS A 91 -1.35 -15.34 -19.65
C LYS A 91 -2.20 -14.76 -18.50
N LEU A 92 -2.78 -13.58 -18.64
CA LEU A 92 -3.51 -12.89 -17.59
C LEU A 92 -5.01 -13.22 -17.60
N ASN A 93 -5.54 -13.73 -16.47
CA ASN A 93 -6.96 -14.02 -16.24
C ASN A 93 -7.61 -12.84 -15.50
N THR A 94 -8.59 -12.19 -16.11
CA THR A 94 -9.16 -10.90 -15.70
C THR A 94 -9.73 -10.85 -14.28
N PHE A 95 -10.48 -11.87 -13.84
CA PHE A 95 -11.10 -11.89 -12.51
C PHE A 95 -10.10 -12.24 -11.38
N SER A 96 -9.25 -13.24 -11.62
CA SER A 96 -8.21 -13.64 -10.67
C SER A 96 -7.20 -12.51 -10.43
N ASP A 97 -6.87 -11.78 -11.48
CA ASP A 97 -5.89 -10.69 -11.40
C ASP A 97 -6.49 -9.44 -10.76
N GLY A 98 -7.79 -9.16 -10.93
CA GLY A 98 -8.48 -8.09 -10.21
C GLY A 98 -8.45 -8.27 -8.69
N PHE A 99 -8.70 -9.49 -8.21
CA PHE A 99 -8.62 -9.81 -6.77
C PHE A 99 -7.19 -9.70 -6.22
N LYS A 100 -6.19 -10.14 -6.99
CA LYS A 100 -4.78 -9.98 -6.63
C LYS A 100 -4.40 -8.51 -6.49
N VAL A 101 -4.87 -7.66 -7.41
CA VAL A 101 -4.65 -6.20 -7.37
C VAL A 101 -5.23 -5.60 -6.08
N ILE A 102 -6.48 -5.91 -5.74
CA ILE A 102 -7.12 -5.41 -4.51
C ILE A 102 -6.35 -5.89 -3.27
N LYS A 103 -5.99 -7.17 -3.21
CA LYS A 103 -5.18 -7.74 -2.12
C LYS A 103 -3.84 -7.02 -1.97
N THR A 104 -3.17 -6.73 -3.09
CA THR A 104 -1.92 -6.00 -3.12
C THR A 104 -2.10 -4.58 -2.58
N ILE A 105 -3.14 -3.85 -3.00
CA ILE A 105 -3.43 -2.49 -2.50
C ILE A 105 -3.66 -2.50 -0.98
N ILE A 106 -4.49 -3.43 -0.47
CA ILE A 106 -4.76 -3.57 0.96
C ILE A 106 -3.47 -3.87 1.73
N ARG A 107 -2.65 -4.81 1.23
CA ARG A 107 -1.35 -5.14 1.82
C ARG A 107 -0.44 -3.92 1.87
N LEU A 108 -0.31 -3.19 0.77
CA LEU A 108 0.51 -1.99 0.69
C LEU A 108 0.03 -0.91 1.66
N PHE A 109 -1.28 -0.70 1.75
CA PHE A 109 -1.84 0.28 2.66
C PHE A 109 -1.56 -0.10 4.12
N LYS A 110 -1.73 -1.37 4.47
CA LYS A 110 -1.44 -1.90 5.80
C LYS A 110 0.05 -1.77 6.15
N ASP A 111 0.95 -2.12 5.23
CA ASP A 111 2.38 -2.24 5.51
C ASP A 111 3.10 -0.87 5.48
N TYR A 112 2.68 0.06 4.64
CA TYR A 112 3.35 1.36 4.49
C TYR A 112 2.65 2.55 5.17
N LYS A 113 1.36 2.46 5.42
CA LYS A 113 0.57 3.51 6.11
C LYS A 113 -0.33 2.90 7.20
N PRO A 114 0.24 2.11 8.13
CA PRO A 114 -0.54 1.34 9.09
C PRO A 114 -1.45 2.21 9.95
N LEU A 115 -0.99 3.37 10.40
CA LEU A 115 -1.81 4.25 11.22
C LEU A 115 -3.12 4.61 10.51
N ARG A 116 -3.05 5.04 9.23
CA ARG A 116 -4.27 5.41 8.47
C ARG A 116 -5.17 4.19 8.26
N PHE A 117 -4.58 3.04 7.92
CA PHE A 117 -5.32 1.80 7.70
C PHE A 117 -6.10 1.38 8.93
N PHE A 118 -5.43 1.23 10.06
CA PHE A 118 -6.05 0.77 11.30
C PHE A 118 -6.96 1.83 11.94
N THR A 119 -6.66 3.13 11.81
CA THR A 119 -7.55 4.20 12.27
C THR A 119 -8.85 4.21 11.47
N THR A 120 -8.82 3.93 10.16
CA THR A 120 -10.05 3.82 9.36
C THR A 120 -10.91 2.65 9.85
N ILE A 121 -10.31 1.49 10.11
CA ILE A 121 -11.03 0.33 10.67
C ILE A 121 -11.59 0.66 12.05
N ALA A 122 -10.78 1.26 12.93
CA ALA A 122 -11.21 1.67 14.26
C ALA A 122 -12.41 2.64 14.22
N LEU A 123 -12.37 3.62 13.32
CA LEU A 123 -13.45 4.57 13.12
C LEU A 123 -14.75 3.88 12.65
N VAL A 124 -14.64 2.96 11.69
CA VAL A 124 -15.80 2.18 11.22
C VAL A 124 -16.42 1.35 12.36
N LEU A 125 -15.59 0.65 13.13
CA LEU A 125 -16.06 -0.13 14.29
C LEU A 125 -16.71 0.77 15.34
N PHE A 126 -16.10 1.92 15.63
CA PHE A 126 -16.64 2.87 16.60
C PHE A 126 -18.00 3.44 16.15
N VAL A 127 -18.13 3.82 14.88
CA VAL A 127 -19.41 4.30 14.33
C VAL A 127 -20.47 3.19 14.38
N LEU A 128 -20.11 1.95 14.03
CA LEU A 128 -21.03 0.80 14.18
C LEU A 128 -21.50 0.63 15.63
N ALA A 129 -20.57 0.68 16.59
CA ALA A 129 -20.93 0.60 18.01
C ALA A 129 -21.90 1.71 18.41
N LEU A 130 -21.68 2.95 17.95
CA LEU A 130 -22.59 4.07 18.22
C LEU A 130 -23.98 3.88 17.62
N ILE A 131 -24.09 3.38 16.39
CA ILE A 131 -25.38 3.13 15.72
C ILE A 131 -26.24 2.16 16.56
N PHE A 132 -25.65 1.13 17.13
CA PHE A 132 -26.39 0.17 17.98
C PHE A 132 -26.54 0.64 19.43
N PHE A 133 -25.63 1.46 19.94
CA PHE A 133 -25.67 1.98 21.31
C PHE A 133 -26.74 3.06 21.49
N VAL A 134 -26.88 3.99 20.53
CA VAL A 134 -27.81 5.15 20.62
C VAL A 134 -29.25 4.71 20.89
N PRO A 135 -29.86 3.74 20.20
CA PRO A 135 -31.21 3.27 20.50
C PRO A 135 -31.34 2.66 21.91
N VAL A 136 -30.33 1.92 22.36
CA VAL A 136 -30.32 1.31 23.71
C VAL A 136 -30.31 2.41 24.78
N MET A 137 -29.47 3.42 24.57
CA MET A 137 -29.40 4.59 25.47
C MET A 137 -30.70 5.41 25.47
N GLY A 138 -31.32 5.60 24.29
CA GLY A 138 -32.63 6.25 24.18
C GLY A 138 -33.72 5.53 24.95
N THR A 139 -33.77 4.21 24.89
CA THR A 139 -34.73 3.41 25.68
C THR A 139 -34.46 3.55 27.17
N TYR A 140 -33.21 3.52 27.59
CA TYR A 140 -32.82 3.67 29.00
C TYR A 140 -33.26 5.04 29.55
N VAL A 141 -33.02 6.13 28.82
CA VAL A 141 -33.39 7.48 29.24
C VAL A 141 -34.91 7.62 29.41
N ASN A 142 -35.71 6.96 28.54
CA ASN A 142 -37.17 7.06 28.56
C ASN A 142 -37.84 6.14 29.58
N THR A 143 -37.25 4.95 29.86
CA THR A 143 -37.90 3.90 30.66
C THR A 143 -37.14 3.54 31.93
N GLY A 144 -35.89 3.96 32.10
CA GLY A 144 -35.00 3.55 33.17
C GLY A 144 -34.56 2.08 33.08
N LEU A 145 -34.94 1.38 32.01
CA LEU A 145 -34.67 -0.06 31.84
C LEU A 145 -33.78 -0.28 30.61
N VAL A 146 -32.97 -1.35 30.64
CA VAL A 146 -32.10 -1.80 29.52
C VAL A 146 -32.62 -3.11 28.97
N PRO A 147 -33.68 -3.14 28.14
CA PRO A 147 -34.29 -4.38 27.65
C PRO A 147 -33.32 -5.17 26.73
N ASN A 148 -32.43 -4.50 26.06
CA ASN A 148 -31.46 -5.09 25.12
C ASN A 148 -30.05 -5.17 25.72
N PHE A 149 -29.91 -5.74 26.91
CA PHE A 149 -28.64 -5.90 27.62
C PHE A 149 -27.56 -6.63 26.80
N PRO A 150 -27.85 -7.70 26.01
CA PRO A 150 -26.86 -8.35 25.14
C PRO A 150 -26.28 -7.40 24.10
N THR A 151 -27.08 -6.53 23.52
CA THR A 151 -26.62 -5.53 22.54
C THR A 151 -25.64 -4.54 23.18
N LEU A 152 -25.91 -4.09 24.40
CA LEU A 152 -25.02 -3.21 25.15
C LEU A 152 -23.64 -3.86 25.38
N ILE A 153 -23.62 -5.14 25.75
CA ILE A 153 -22.36 -5.90 25.91
C ILE A 153 -21.58 -5.96 24.58
N VAL A 154 -22.26 -6.32 23.49
CA VAL A 154 -21.64 -6.39 22.16
C VAL A 154 -21.06 -5.02 21.76
N CYS A 155 -21.77 -3.92 21.97
CA CYS A 155 -21.27 -2.58 21.72
C CYS A 155 -19.98 -2.30 22.51
N GLY A 156 -19.93 -2.69 23.79
CA GLY A 156 -18.72 -2.56 24.61
C GLY A 156 -17.51 -3.30 24.02
N PHE A 157 -17.70 -4.55 23.61
CA PHE A 157 -16.64 -5.33 22.97
C PHE A 157 -16.19 -4.74 21.63
N VAL A 158 -17.12 -4.21 20.84
CA VAL A 158 -16.77 -3.55 19.55
C VAL A 158 -15.98 -2.27 19.80
N VAL A 159 -16.28 -1.49 20.84
CA VAL A 159 -15.48 -0.31 21.21
C VAL A 159 -14.07 -0.71 21.66
N ILE A 160 -13.93 -1.77 22.46
CA ILE A 160 -12.63 -2.29 22.87
C ILE A 160 -11.83 -2.75 21.63
N ALA A 161 -12.45 -3.45 20.69
CA ALA A 161 -11.81 -3.86 19.42
C ALA A 161 -11.38 -2.64 18.58
N ALA A 162 -12.20 -1.58 18.53
CA ALA A 162 -11.84 -0.34 17.85
C ALA A 162 -10.59 0.32 18.48
N LEU A 163 -10.54 0.43 19.82
CA LEU A 163 -9.38 0.94 20.53
C LEU A 163 -8.14 0.10 20.26
N GLN A 164 -8.28 -1.24 20.29
CA GLN A 164 -7.16 -2.14 20.01
C GLN A 164 -6.63 -1.97 18.56
N CYS A 165 -7.52 -1.83 17.58
CA CYS A 165 -7.12 -1.50 16.21
C CYS A 165 -6.35 -0.17 16.15
N PHE A 166 -6.81 0.86 16.82
CA PHE A 166 -6.14 2.17 16.84
C PHE A 166 -4.73 2.07 17.44
N PHE A 167 -4.56 1.44 18.60
CA PHE A 167 -3.25 1.25 19.22
C PHE A 167 -2.31 0.37 18.37
N THR A 168 -2.85 -0.65 17.72
CA THR A 168 -2.08 -1.46 16.74
C THR A 168 -1.55 -0.58 15.62
N GLY A 169 -2.38 0.33 15.09
CA GLY A 169 -1.98 1.29 14.06
C GLY A 169 -0.85 2.22 14.50
N LEU A 170 -0.90 2.72 15.75
CA LEU A 170 0.15 3.55 16.35
C LEU A 170 1.47 2.77 16.47
N THR A 171 1.42 1.57 17.03
CA THR A 171 2.61 0.72 17.20
C THR A 171 3.29 0.40 15.88
N LEU A 172 2.51 -0.04 14.88
CA LEU A 172 3.04 -0.35 13.56
C LEU A 172 3.60 0.90 12.85
N SER A 173 2.98 2.07 13.05
CA SER A 173 3.49 3.33 12.49
C SER A 173 4.87 3.70 13.05
N THR A 174 5.08 3.47 14.33
CA THR A 174 6.39 3.67 14.97
C THR A 174 7.45 2.71 14.42
N ILE A 175 7.08 1.45 14.19
CA ILE A 175 7.97 0.45 13.57
C ILE A 175 8.34 0.88 12.14
N VAL A 176 7.38 1.34 11.34
CA VAL A 176 7.65 1.84 9.97
C VAL A 176 8.59 3.04 10.00
N ALA A 177 8.40 3.98 10.93
CA ALA A 177 9.28 5.13 11.09
C ALA A 177 10.71 4.71 11.44
N LYS A 178 10.87 3.76 12.38
CA LYS A 178 12.17 3.19 12.73
C LYS A 178 12.84 2.51 11.55
N ASN A 179 12.11 1.69 10.80
CA ASN A 179 12.64 1.03 9.59
C ASN A 179 13.16 2.02 8.54
N ARG A 180 12.54 3.22 8.44
CA ARG A 180 13.04 4.28 7.56
C ARG A 180 14.35 4.88 8.06
N GLN A 181 14.48 5.10 9.37
CA GLN A 181 15.72 5.58 9.98
C GLN A 181 16.87 4.57 9.79
N ASP A 182 16.62 3.29 10.05
CA ASP A 182 17.60 2.21 9.86
C ASP A 182 18.04 2.11 8.40
N PHE A 183 17.12 2.33 7.46
CA PHE A 183 17.43 2.38 6.04
C PHE A 183 18.37 3.55 5.69
N GLU A 184 18.14 4.75 6.24
CA GLU A 184 19.01 5.90 5.98
C GLU A 184 20.44 5.66 6.49
N PHE A 185 20.62 5.06 7.67
CA PHE A 185 21.94 4.66 8.15
C PHE A 185 22.61 3.66 7.21
N LYS A 186 21.89 2.62 6.76
CA LYS A 186 22.41 1.66 5.81
C LYS A 186 22.81 2.31 4.48
N ARG A 187 22.04 3.29 4.00
CA ARG A 187 22.35 4.03 2.77
C ARG A 187 23.67 4.80 2.91
N ILE A 188 23.88 5.49 4.03
CA ILE A 188 25.12 6.22 4.29
C ILE A 188 26.33 5.26 4.24
N THR A 189 26.25 4.12 4.91
CA THR A 189 27.33 3.10 4.91
C THR A 189 27.64 2.61 3.48
N VAL A 190 26.61 2.34 2.66
CA VAL A 190 26.80 1.90 1.28
C VAL A 190 27.42 3.00 0.40
N GLU A 191 27.09 4.27 0.65
CA GLU A 191 27.67 5.40 -0.08
C GLU A 191 29.14 5.62 0.30
N GLU A 192 29.50 5.43 1.58
CA GLU A 192 30.89 5.47 2.05
C GLU A 192 31.73 4.34 1.44
N ASP A 193 31.24 3.10 1.47
CA ASP A 193 31.89 1.95 0.84
C ASP A 193 32.12 2.17 -0.66
N LEU A 194 31.22 2.83 -1.34
CA LEU A 194 31.36 3.15 -2.76
C LEU A 194 32.46 4.18 -3.00
N LYS A 195 32.52 5.24 -2.20
CA LYS A 195 33.58 6.26 -2.28
C LYS A 195 34.95 5.66 -2.06
N ASP A 196 35.10 4.78 -1.07
CA ASP A 196 36.36 4.11 -0.78
C ASP A 196 36.84 3.20 -1.91
N LYS A 197 35.88 2.56 -2.62
CA LYS A 197 36.20 1.73 -3.80
C LYS A 197 36.58 2.54 -5.04
N LEU A 198 36.06 3.76 -5.18
CA LEU A 198 36.37 4.64 -6.31
C LEU A 198 37.70 5.38 -6.12
N ASN A 199 38.17 5.53 -4.88
CA ASN A 199 39.42 6.17 -4.52
C ASN A 199 40.63 5.21 -4.50
N LYS A 200 40.42 3.92 -4.69
CA LYS A 200 41.43 2.88 -4.85
C LYS A 200 41.65 2.56 -6.32
#